data_0a0d3999796dfd1362926e7d13b393e2
#
_entry.id   0a0d3999796dfd1362926e7d13b393e2
#
_cell.length_a   1.000
_cell.length_b   1.000
_cell.length_c   1.000
_cell.angle_alpha   90.00
_cell.angle_beta   90.00
_cell.angle_gamma   90.00
#
_symmetry.space_group_name_H-M   'P 1'
#
loop_
_entity.id
_entity.type
_entity.pdbx_description
1 polymer ?
#
loop_
_entity_poly.entity_id
_entity_poly.type
_entity_poly.pdbx_seq_one_letter_code
_entity_poly.pdbx_strand_id
1 'polypeptide(L)'
;MLIYEAERSDRRGYLYCQRDHNFSFPAHLHHSYEFLTVQAGTLTCTLETDTFAVHPGEALLVLPDQIHSYHTNGASQSVLWIFSDDWVPEFSAQLGRRAFADPVFRIEAAPLMELLWPGNNRCKKLAGLYMICGAALEQCPLRPRPQRDADAHLSARIINYVQQNYTGSLTLEQMARDLGYNYTYLSAYFNQRLHTGFQDFVNQYRVSHAAMLLQGSSIPVTQVAEQCGFGTIRSFNRVFLKSLGMSPSAFRKQNR
;
A
#
# COMPACT_ATOMS: atom_id res chain seq x y z
N MET A 1 -4.26 10.88 -7.17
CA MET A 1 -4.14 9.65 -7.99
C MET A 1 -3.91 8.50 -7.02
N LEU A 2 -4.80 7.51 -6.96
CA LEU A 2 -4.68 6.38 -6.02
C LEU A 2 -3.83 5.30 -6.67
N ILE A 3 -2.83 4.78 -5.94
CA ILE A 3 -1.97 3.70 -6.38
C ILE A 3 -2.33 2.43 -5.60
N TYR A 4 -2.43 1.29 -6.28
CA TYR A 4 -2.49 0.00 -5.61
C TYR A 4 -1.12 -0.68 -5.64
N GLU A 5 -0.61 -1.06 -4.47
CA GLU A 5 0.68 -1.73 -4.37
C GLU A 5 0.51 -3.25 -4.23
N ALA A 6 0.41 -3.91 -5.37
CA ALA A 6 0.19 -5.35 -5.47
C ALA A 6 1.26 -6.20 -4.76
N GLU A 7 2.53 -5.78 -4.80
CA GLU A 7 3.64 -6.52 -4.17
C GLU A 7 3.49 -6.64 -2.66
N ARG A 8 2.80 -5.69 -2.06
CA ARG A 8 2.64 -5.55 -0.60
C ARG A 8 1.32 -6.14 -0.10
N SER A 9 0.49 -6.68 -1.00
CA SER A 9 -0.89 -7.03 -0.66
C SER A 9 -1.14 -8.48 -0.30
N ASP A 10 -0.49 -9.46 -0.94
CA ASP A 10 -0.95 -10.86 -0.87
C ASP A 10 0.15 -11.88 -0.64
N ARG A 11 1.33 -11.44 -0.24
CA ARG A 11 2.45 -12.33 0.02
C ARG A 11 2.48 -12.73 1.50
N ARG A 12 2.11 -13.98 1.80
CA ARG A 12 2.26 -14.53 3.15
C ARG A 12 3.70 -14.41 3.64
N GLY A 13 3.87 -14.02 4.90
CA GLY A 13 5.17 -13.81 5.50
C GLY A 13 5.91 -12.59 4.96
N TYR A 14 5.22 -11.68 4.26
CA TYR A 14 5.81 -10.44 3.79
C TYR A 14 6.20 -9.56 4.97
N LEU A 15 7.46 -9.17 5.02
CA LEU A 15 7.99 -8.18 5.94
C LEU A 15 9.08 -7.39 5.21
N TYR A 16 8.83 -6.12 5.03
CA TYR A 16 9.71 -5.18 4.36
C TYR A 16 10.07 -4.04 5.29
N CYS A 17 11.29 -3.51 5.18
CA CYS A 17 11.77 -2.37 5.93
C CYS A 17 12.50 -1.41 4.99
N GLN A 18 12.20 -0.14 5.12
CA GLN A 18 12.83 0.94 4.34
C GLN A 18 13.16 2.12 5.25
N ARG A 19 14.31 2.74 5.02
CA ARG A 19 14.69 4.04 5.60
C ARG A 19 14.59 5.09 4.54
N ASP A 20 13.95 6.20 4.87
CA ASP A 20 13.72 7.29 3.92
C ASP A 20 14.15 8.63 4.47
N HIS A 21 14.59 9.48 3.56
CA HIS A 21 14.79 10.90 3.75
C HIS A 21 13.74 11.64 2.92
N ASN A 22 12.98 12.54 3.57
CA ASN A 22 11.96 13.36 2.91
C ASN A 22 10.88 12.50 2.22
N PHE A 23 10.44 11.44 2.89
CA PHE A 23 9.49 10.50 2.33
C PHE A 23 8.19 11.19 1.93
N SER A 24 7.80 11.02 0.68
CA SER A 24 6.52 11.45 0.15
C SER A 24 6.02 10.39 -0.81
N PHE A 25 4.79 9.94 -0.62
CA PHE A 25 4.19 8.93 -1.46
C PHE A 25 2.71 9.26 -1.69
N PRO A 26 2.22 9.18 -2.94
CA PRO A 26 0.84 9.54 -3.26
C PRO A 26 -0.15 8.57 -2.62
N ALA A 27 -1.44 8.93 -2.69
CA ALA A 27 -2.51 8.11 -2.13
C ALA A 27 -2.50 6.70 -2.73
N HIS A 28 -2.43 5.70 -1.86
CA HIS A 28 -2.36 4.28 -2.21
C HIS A 28 -3.05 3.42 -1.16
N LEU A 29 -3.21 2.14 -1.47
CA LEU A 29 -3.67 1.13 -0.52
C LEU A 29 -3.04 -0.23 -0.84
N HIS A 30 -2.96 -1.07 0.17
CA HIS A 30 -2.51 -2.47 0.08
C HIS A 30 -3.11 -3.29 1.22
N HIS A 31 -3.09 -4.61 1.10
CA HIS A 31 -3.61 -5.54 2.10
C HIS A 31 -2.55 -5.95 3.14
N SER A 32 -1.78 -5.00 3.61
CA SER A 32 -0.76 -5.20 4.65
C SER A 32 -0.86 -4.11 5.69
N TYR A 33 -0.37 -4.39 6.88
CA TYR A 33 -0.09 -3.37 7.88
C TYR A 33 1.11 -2.54 7.43
N GLU A 34 1.08 -1.24 7.73
CA GLU A 34 2.20 -0.36 7.52
C GLU A 34 2.50 0.43 8.79
N PHE A 35 3.70 0.29 9.30
CA PHE A 35 4.17 0.94 10.51
C PHE A 35 5.28 1.92 10.14
N LEU A 36 5.11 3.17 10.51
CA LEU A 36 6.05 4.24 10.23
C LEU A 36 6.48 4.92 11.52
N THR A 37 7.80 5.14 11.68
CA THR A 37 8.37 5.98 12.75
C THR A 37 9.13 7.15 12.15
N VAL A 38 9.12 8.29 12.85
CA VAL A 38 9.91 9.47 12.49
C VAL A 38 11.08 9.60 13.47
N GLN A 39 12.29 9.73 12.94
CA GLN A 39 13.52 9.90 13.69
C GLN A 39 13.94 11.39 13.78
N ALA A 40 13.64 12.16 12.74
CA ALA A 40 13.92 13.61 12.69
C ALA A 40 12.92 14.31 11.76
N GLY A 41 12.63 15.57 12.06
CA GLY A 41 11.68 16.38 11.28
C GLY A 41 10.23 16.01 11.52
N THR A 42 9.37 16.24 10.54
CA THR A 42 7.93 15.93 10.61
C THR A 42 7.48 15.31 9.31
N LEU A 43 6.70 14.23 9.42
CA LEU A 43 6.04 13.58 8.31
C LEU A 43 4.54 13.63 8.51
N THR A 44 3.80 13.96 7.47
CA THR A 44 2.35 14.00 7.48
C THR A 44 1.82 12.76 6.77
N CYS A 45 0.92 12.03 7.43
CA CYS A 45 0.16 10.93 6.85
C CYS A 45 -1.30 11.31 6.72
N THR A 46 -1.87 11.16 5.53
CA THR A 46 -3.33 11.25 5.34
C THR A 46 -3.89 9.84 5.25
N LEU A 47 -4.78 9.48 6.18
CA LEU A 47 -5.51 8.23 6.20
C LEU A 47 -6.97 8.51 5.87
N GLU A 48 -7.44 7.97 4.75
CA GLU A 48 -8.78 8.24 4.23
C GLU A 48 -9.01 9.75 4.01
N THR A 49 -9.66 10.42 4.96
CA THR A 49 -9.93 11.86 4.96
C THR A 49 -9.20 12.62 6.07
N ASP A 50 -8.64 11.90 7.03
CA ASP A 50 -8.03 12.49 8.22
C ASP A 50 -6.51 12.60 8.02
N THR A 51 -5.93 13.70 8.50
CA THR A 51 -4.51 13.98 8.35
C THR A 51 -3.82 14.02 9.70
N PHE A 52 -2.71 13.32 9.83
CA PHE A 52 -1.94 13.14 11.07
C PHE A 52 -0.50 13.58 10.83
N ALA A 53 0.02 14.43 11.74
CA ALA A 53 1.44 14.74 11.78
C ALA A 53 2.14 13.74 12.71
N VAL A 54 3.28 13.21 12.27
CA VAL A 54 4.10 12.28 13.05
C VAL A 54 5.44 12.95 13.33
N HIS A 55 5.81 13.04 14.60
CA HIS A 55 7.03 13.70 15.07
C HIS A 55 8.08 12.71 15.59
N PRO A 56 9.31 13.14 15.87
CA PRO A 56 10.34 12.26 16.45
C PRO A 56 9.89 11.60 17.74
N GLY A 57 10.07 10.29 17.85
CA GLY A 57 9.60 9.47 18.97
C GLY A 57 8.14 9.04 18.86
N GLU A 58 7.46 9.45 17.80
CA GLU A 58 6.13 8.99 17.46
C GLU A 58 6.14 8.01 16.30
N ALA A 59 5.10 7.23 16.23
CA ALA A 59 4.83 6.27 15.18
C ALA A 59 3.37 6.31 14.75
N LEU A 60 3.10 5.76 13.59
CA LEU A 60 1.76 5.62 13.03
C LEU A 60 1.59 4.19 12.49
N LEU A 61 0.43 3.59 12.75
CA LEU A 61 0.08 2.26 12.22
C LEU A 61 -1.12 2.37 11.28
N VAL A 62 -0.86 2.11 9.99
CA VAL A 62 -1.89 1.95 8.95
C VAL A 62 -2.37 0.51 8.97
N LEU A 63 -3.69 0.33 8.95
CA LEU A 63 -4.32 -0.98 8.90
C LEU A 63 -4.52 -1.44 7.45
N PRO A 64 -4.63 -2.75 7.19
CA PRO A 64 -4.93 -3.27 5.86
C PRO A 64 -6.13 -2.58 5.22
N ASP A 65 -6.04 -2.33 3.91
CA ASP A 65 -7.08 -1.74 3.08
C ASP A 65 -7.47 -0.29 3.43
N GLN A 66 -6.66 0.43 4.19
CA GLN A 66 -6.83 1.86 4.38
C GLN A 66 -6.14 2.64 3.25
N ILE A 67 -6.86 3.58 2.65
CA ILE A 67 -6.25 4.53 1.70
C ILE A 67 -5.38 5.49 2.48
N HIS A 68 -4.11 5.59 2.10
CA HIS A 68 -3.17 6.48 2.78
C HIS A 68 -2.15 7.12 1.83
N SER A 69 -1.60 8.23 2.27
CA SER A 69 -0.53 8.96 1.57
C SER A 69 0.41 9.60 2.56
N TYR A 70 1.63 9.85 2.12
CA TYR A 70 2.65 10.49 2.93
C TYR A 70 3.16 11.76 2.27
N HIS A 71 3.45 12.77 3.09
CA HIS A 71 4.02 14.02 2.64
C HIS A 71 4.99 14.58 3.67
N THR A 72 6.19 14.96 3.22
CA THR A 72 7.17 15.67 4.03
C THR A 72 7.18 17.15 3.67
N ASN A 73 6.90 18.01 4.65
CA ASN A 73 7.08 19.45 4.56
C ASN A 73 8.45 19.82 5.17
N GLY A 74 9.40 20.22 4.36
CA GLY A 74 10.76 20.52 4.81
C GLY A 74 11.65 19.28 4.79
N ALA A 75 12.13 18.83 5.96
CA ALA A 75 12.99 17.66 6.07
C ALA A 75 12.41 16.63 7.04
N SER A 76 12.54 15.34 6.71
CA SER A 76 12.24 14.24 7.62
C SER A 76 13.20 13.06 7.44
N GLN A 77 13.38 12.30 8.51
CA GLN A 77 14.00 10.97 8.48
C GLN A 77 13.01 9.98 9.09
N SER A 78 12.66 8.97 8.34
CA SER A 78 11.65 7.98 8.74
C SER A 78 12.12 6.55 8.47
N VAL A 79 11.52 5.62 9.19
CA VAL A 79 11.65 4.19 8.94
C VAL A 79 10.26 3.61 8.78
N LEU A 80 10.08 2.85 7.73
CA LEU A 80 8.84 2.22 7.33
C LEU A 80 9.00 0.71 7.38
N TRP A 81 8.03 0.03 8.03
CA TRP A 81 7.87 -1.42 7.95
C TRP A 81 6.50 -1.76 7.39
N ILE A 82 6.49 -2.68 6.44
CA ILE A 82 5.25 -3.20 5.85
C ILE A 82 5.22 -4.70 6.09
N PHE A 83 4.13 -5.21 6.65
CA PHE A 83 4.01 -6.61 7.01
C PHE A 83 2.60 -7.15 6.79
N SER A 84 2.54 -8.39 6.34
CA SER A 84 1.27 -9.09 6.14
C SER A 84 0.61 -9.46 7.48
N ASP A 85 -0.70 -9.64 7.47
CA ASP A 85 -1.52 -9.92 8.65
C ASP A 85 -1.22 -11.28 9.30
N ASP A 86 -0.69 -12.22 8.53
CA ASP A 86 -0.27 -13.55 9.04
C ASP A 86 0.95 -13.51 9.99
N TRP A 87 1.61 -12.36 10.13
CA TRP A 87 2.59 -12.15 11.18
C TRP A 87 1.96 -11.88 12.55
N VAL A 88 0.76 -11.31 12.59
CA VAL A 88 0.12 -10.81 13.82
C VAL A 88 -1.37 -11.22 13.88
N PRO A 89 -1.70 -12.51 13.72
CA PRO A 89 -3.09 -12.97 13.61
C PRO A 89 -3.91 -12.66 14.87
N GLU A 90 -3.30 -12.72 16.07
CA GLU A 90 -4.01 -12.40 17.32
C GLU A 90 -4.36 -10.92 17.40
N PHE A 91 -3.48 -10.03 16.95
CA PHE A 91 -3.75 -8.60 16.86
C PHE A 91 -4.88 -8.34 15.86
N SER A 92 -4.83 -8.95 14.68
CA SER A 92 -5.87 -8.83 13.66
C SER A 92 -7.24 -9.32 14.19
N ALA A 93 -7.26 -10.43 14.92
CA ALA A 93 -8.47 -10.95 15.56
C ALA A 93 -8.98 -10.02 16.67
N GLN A 94 -8.09 -9.49 17.52
CA GLN A 94 -8.44 -8.55 18.58
C GLN A 94 -8.96 -7.21 18.03
N LEU A 95 -8.37 -6.72 16.95
CA LEU A 95 -8.82 -5.51 16.27
C LEU A 95 -10.22 -5.71 15.66
N GLY A 96 -10.44 -6.85 15.01
CA GLY A 96 -11.72 -7.23 14.41
C GLY A 96 -12.20 -6.16 13.41
N ARG A 97 -13.43 -5.66 13.65
CA ARG A 97 -14.04 -4.59 12.83
C ARG A 97 -13.84 -3.19 13.42
N ARG A 98 -12.71 -2.94 14.08
CA ARG A 98 -12.38 -1.64 14.63
C ARG A 98 -11.19 -1.01 13.91
N ALA A 99 -11.06 0.29 14.02
CA ALA A 99 -9.92 1.06 13.56
C ALA A 99 -9.50 2.03 14.65
N PHE A 100 -8.29 2.55 14.56
CA PHE A 100 -7.85 3.61 15.45
C PHE A 100 -8.56 4.93 15.10
N ALA A 101 -9.05 5.63 16.11
CA ALA A 101 -9.58 6.97 15.94
C ALA A 101 -8.43 7.96 15.70
N ASP A 102 -7.32 7.77 16.43
CA ASP A 102 -6.03 8.38 16.20
C ASP A 102 -4.98 7.27 16.12
N PRO A 103 -4.32 7.07 14.97
CA PRO A 103 -3.34 6.00 14.75
C PRO A 103 -1.92 6.37 15.19
N VAL A 104 -1.71 7.57 15.75
CA VAL A 104 -0.40 8.05 16.21
C VAL A 104 -0.17 7.67 17.66
N PHE A 105 1.00 7.11 17.96
CA PHE A 105 1.39 6.70 19.31
C PHE A 105 2.90 6.82 19.50
N ARG A 106 3.35 6.76 20.76
CA ARG A 106 4.76 6.84 21.11
C ARG A 106 5.38 5.45 21.25
N ILE A 107 6.54 5.27 20.62
CA ILE A 107 7.31 4.05 20.72
C ILE A 107 8.80 4.33 20.44
N GLU A 108 9.68 3.65 21.16
CA GLU A 108 11.11 3.73 20.89
C GLU A 108 11.46 2.92 19.64
N ALA A 109 12.00 3.59 18.63
CA ALA A 109 12.34 2.95 17.36
C ALA A 109 13.61 2.05 17.46
N ALA A 110 14.55 2.34 18.36
CA ALA A 110 15.82 1.63 18.44
C ALA A 110 15.66 0.12 18.73
N PRO A 111 14.87 -0.33 19.72
CA PRO A 111 14.63 -1.76 19.94
C PRO A 111 13.95 -2.43 18.75
N LEU A 112 13.02 -1.72 18.08
CA LEU A 112 12.32 -2.25 16.91
C LEU A 112 13.28 -2.47 15.74
N MET A 113 14.19 -1.52 15.51
CA MET A 113 15.20 -1.64 14.44
C MET A 113 16.13 -2.84 14.69
N GLU A 114 16.43 -3.15 15.95
CA GLU A 114 17.20 -4.34 16.31
C GLU A 114 16.38 -5.63 16.08
N LEU A 115 15.15 -5.68 16.57
CA LEU A 115 14.30 -6.88 16.51
C LEU A 115 13.84 -7.20 15.08
N LEU A 116 13.50 -6.17 14.30
CA LEU A 116 12.98 -6.32 12.95
C LEU A 116 14.06 -6.31 11.86
N TRP A 117 15.34 -6.43 12.26
CA TRP A 117 16.44 -6.50 11.30
C TRP A 117 16.22 -7.66 10.30
N PRO A 118 16.45 -7.46 9.00
CA PRO A 118 16.17 -8.48 7.96
C PRO A 118 16.80 -9.84 8.21
N GLY A 119 18.02 -9.87 8.76
CA GLY A 119 18.76 -11.10 9.08
C GLY A 119 18.28 -11.86 10.32
N ASN A 120 17.37 -11.30 11.12
CA ASN A 120 16.89 -11.93 12.34
C ASN A 120 15.96 -13.12 12.07
N ASN A 121 15.94 -14.05 13.02
CA ASN A 121 15.00 -15.17 13.03
C ASN A 121 13.55 -14.70 13.25
N ARG A 122 12.59 -15.58 12.95
CA ARG A 122 11.16 -15.28 13.03
C ARG A 122 10.72 -14.84 14.43
N CYS A 123 11.26 -15.43 15.50
CA CYS A 123 10.84 -15.10 16.86
C CYS A 123 11.20 -13.65 17.25
N LYS A 124 12.39 -13.17 16.88
CA LYS A 124 12.77 -11.76 17.10
C LYS A 124 11.86 -10.82 16.34
N LYS A 125 11.56 -11.13 15.07
CA LYS A 125 10.65 -10.34 14.24
C LYS A 125 9.25 -10.29 14.82
N LEU A 126 8.72 -11.43 15.28
CA LEU A 126 7.42 -11.49 15.98
C LEU A 126 7.41 -10.62 17.23
N ALA A 127 8.45 -10.69 18.07
CA ALA A 127 8.54 -9.86 19.25
C ALA A 127 8.44 -8.36 18.91
N GLY A 128 9.19 -7.89 17.91
CA GLY A 128 9.12 -6.50 17.45
C GLY A 128 7.74 -6.10 16.92
N LEU A 129 7.11 -6.95 16.11
CA LEU A 129 5.77 -6.66 15.56
C LEU A 129 4.69 -6.63 16.66
N TYR A 130 4.74 -7.56 17.64
CA TYR A 130 3.81 -7.53 18.77
C TYR A 130 4.05 -6.37 19.74
N MET A 131 5.29 -5.88 19.88
CA MET A 131 5.56 -4.63 20.60
C MET A 131 4.84 -3.43 19.93
N ILE A 132 4.89 -3.32 18.59
CA ILE A 132 4.16 -2.29 17.84
C ILE A 132 2.66 -2.42 18.08
N CYS A 133 2.12 -3.62 17.91
CA CYS A 133 0.69 -3.90 18.06
C CYS A 133 0.19 -3.58 19.49
N GLY A 134 0.96 -3.99 20.50
CA GLY A 134 0.65 -3.73 21.91
C GLY A 134 0.64 -2.23 22.22
N ALA A 135 1.68 -1.50 21.82
CA ALA A 135 1.77 -0.06 22.02
C ALA A 135 0.61 0.70 21.33
N ALA A 136 0.24 0.29 20.12
CA ALA A 136 -0.90 0.88 19.42
C ALA A 136 -2.22 0.60 20.14
N LEU A 137 -2.46 -0.63 20.62
CA LEU A 137 -3.69 -0.97 21.36
C LEU A 137 -3.80 -0.26 22.71
N GLU A 138 -2.69 -0.01 23.37
CA GLU A 138 -2.66 0.68 24.66
C GLU A 138 -2.89 2.20 24.54
N GLN A 139 -2.38 2.81 23.47
CA GLN A 139 -2.35 4.28 23.36
C GLN A 139 -3.41 4.83 22.40
N CYS A 140 -3.80 4.06 21.38
CA CYS A 140 -4.70 4.54 20.34
C CYS A 140 -6.16 4.15 20.64
N PRO A 141 -7.08 5.12 20.79
CA PRO A 141 -8.48 4.82 20.98
C PRO A 141 -9.06 4.07 19.78
N LEU A 142 -9.79 3.00 20.06
CA LEU A 142 -10.48 2.22 19.02
C LEU A 142 -11.87 2.81 18.76
N ARG A 143 -12.22 2.94 17.50
CA ARG A 143 -13.59 3.25 17.04
C ARG A 143 -14.10 2.12 16.16
N PRO A 144 -15.40 1.86 16.08
CA PRO A 144 -15.93 1.01 15.05
C PRO A 144 -15.44 1.51 13.69
N ARG A 145 -14.94 0.63 12.83
CA ARG A 145 -14.82 1.02 11.42
C ARG A 145 -16.22 1.46 10.98
N PRO A 146 -16.37 2.65 10.38
CA PRO A 146 -17.64 3.02 9.76
C PRO A 146 -18.10 1.82 8.94
N GLN A 147 -19.41 1.54 8.97
CA GLN A 147 -20.00 0.37 8.31
C GLN A 147 -19.71 0.42 6.80
N ARG A 148 -18.47 0.10 6.47
CA ARG A 148 -17.93 -0.11 5.12
C ARG A 148 -17.93 -1.59 4.78
N ASP A 149 -18.77 -2.38 5.48
CA ASP A 149 -18.74 -3.84 5.36
C ASP A 149 -18.91 -4.31 3.91
N ALA A 150 -19.75 -3.64 3.13
CA ALA A 150 -19.83 -3.86 1.69
C ALA A 150 -18.62 -3.25 0.95
N ASP A 151 -18.14 -2.07 1.37
CA ASP A 151 -17.13 -1.29 0.63
C ASP A 151 -15.69 -1.80 0.86
N ALA A 152 -15.29 -2.13 2.09
CA ALA A 152 -13.95 -2.70 2.34
C ALA A 152 -13.83 -4.10 1.73
N HIS A 153 -14.88 -4.92 1.89
CA HIS A 153 -14.97 -6.22 1.23
C HIS A 153 -15.00 -6.05 -0.31
N LEU A 154 -15.64 -5.01 -0.82
CA LEU A 154 -15.66 -4.71 -2.24
C LEU A 154 -14.30 -4.23 -2.73
N SER A 155 -13.59 -3.36 -1.99
CA SER A 155 -12.21 -2.97 -2.34
C SER A 155 -11.31 -4.19 -2.48
N ALA A 156 -11.29 -5.08 -1.48
CA ALA A 156 -10.50 -6.31 -1.52
C ALA A 156 -10.90 -7.20 -2.70
N ARG A 157 -12.21 -7.35 -2.98
CA ARG A 157 -12.69 -8.13 -4.15
C ARG A 157 -12.28 -7.50 -5.48
N ILE A 158 -12.34 -6.17 -5.60
CA ILE A 158 -11.88 -5.43 -6.78
C ILE A 158 -10.39 -5.66 -6.99
N ILE A 159 -9.60 -5.50 -5.93
CA ILE A 159 -8.16 -5.68 -5.95
C ILE A 159 -7.79 -7.11 -6.40
N ASN A 160 -8.36 -8.12 -5.73
CA ASN A 160 -8.13 -9.54 -6.07
C ASN A 160 -8.55 -9.83 -7.51
N TYR A 161 -9.67 -9.27 -7.96
CA TYR A 161 -10.12 -9.45 -9.33
C TYR A 161 -9.14 -8.84 -10.35
N VAL A 162 -8.69 -7.60 -10.10
CA VAL A 162 -7.69 -6.94 -10.96
C VAL A 162 -6.38 -7.73 -10.97
N GLN A 163 -5.91 -8.19 -9.81
CA GLN A 163 -4.69 -8.98 -9.67
C GLN A 163 -4.73 -10.28 -10.49
N GLN A 164 -5.85 -10.97 -10.49
CA GLN A 164 -6.00 -12.22 -11.24
C GLN A 164 -6.17 -12.00 -12.74
N ASN A 165 -6.59 -10.81 -13.17
CA ASN A 165 -7.01 -10.56 -14.56
C ASN A 165 -6.28 -9.42 -15.28
N TYR A 166 -5.35 -8.71 -14.62
CA TYR A 166 -4.73 -7.48 -15.17
C TYR A 166 -3.97 -7.68 -16.48
N THR A 167 -3.47 -8.88 -16.74
CA THR A 167 -2.74 -9.20 -17.97
C THR A 167 -3.64 -9.30 -19.20
N GLY A 168 -4.95 -9.50 -18.95
CA GLY A 168 -5.95 -9.65 -20.01
C GLY A 168 -6.69 -8.35 -20.36
N SER A 169 -7.67 -8.50 -21.23
CA SER A 169 -8.64 -7.44 -21.55
C SER A 169 -9.63 -7.29 -20.39
N LEU A 170 -9.51 -6.22 -19.63
CA LEU A 170 -10.29 -5.95 -18.44
C LEU A 170 -11.24 -4.78 -18.66
N THR A 171 -12.56 -5.02 -18.48
CA THR A 171 -13.58 -3.98 -18.51
C THR A 171 -14.37 -3.91 -17.22
N LEU A 172 -14.91 -2.74 -16.89
CA LEU A 172 -15.73 -2.55 -15.70
C LEU A 172 -17.03 -3.37 -15.77
N GLU A 173 -17.58 -3.55 -16.98
CA GLU A 173 -18.77 -4.37 -17.21
C GLU A 173 -18.52 -5.83 -16.89
N GLN A 174 -17.36 -6.36 -17.32
CA GLN A 174 -16.98 -7.73 -17.02
C GLN A 174 -16.80 -7.92 -15.52
N MET A 175 -16.05 -7.03 -14.88
CA MET A 175 -15.83 -7.09 -13.43
C MET A 175 -17.15 -6.99 -12.65
N ALA A 176 -18.06 -6.12 -13.08
CA ALA A 176 -19.38 -5.98 -12.45
C ALA A 176 -20.15 -7.30 -12.48
N ARG A 177 -20.22 -7.96 -13.64
CA ARG A 177 -20.87 -9.27 -13.77
C ARG A 177 -20.24 -10.34 -12.89
N ASP A 178 -18.90 -10.44 -12.93
CA ASP A 178 -18.17 -11.51 -12.24
C ASP A 178 -18.21 -11.33 -10.71
N LEU A 179 -18.23 -10.09 -10.24
CA LEU A 179 -18.34 -9.78 -8.82
C LEU A 179 -19.80 -9.73 -8.32
N GLY A 180 -20.80 -9.83 -9.22
CA GLY A 180 -22.24 -9.79 -8.87
C GLY A 180 -22.72 -8.40 -8.48
N TYR A 181 -22.13 -7.34 -9.06
CA TYR A 181 -22.53 -5.95 -8.82
C TYR A 181 -23.12 -5.29 -10.08
N ASN A 182 -23.87 -4.23 -9.86
CA ASN A 182 -24.34 -3.36 -10.94
C ASN A 182 -23.19 -2.47 -11.44
N TYR A 183 -23.09 -2.29 -12.77
CA TYR A 183 -22.11 -1.42 -13.40
C TYR A 183 -22.12 0.01 -12.84
N THR A 184 -23.31 0.61 -12.70
CA THR A 184 -23.44 1.99 -12.21
C THR A 184 -22.92 2.13 -10.79
N TYR A 185 -23.19 1.12 -9.93
CA TYR A 185 -22.69 1.08 -8.57
C TYR A 185 -21.15 1.02 -8.53
N LEU A 186 -20.52 0.10 -9.29
CA LEU A 186 -19.07 0.01 -9.35
C LEU A 186 -18.43 1.26 -9.96
N SER A 187 -19.03 1.84 -11.00
CA SER A 187 -18.55 3.09 -11.59
C SER A 187 -18.58 4.25 -10.59
N ALA A 188 -19.65 4.37 -9.82
CA ALA A 188 -19.76 5.33 -8.72
C ALA A 188 -18.73 5.05 -7.62
N TYR A 189 -18.51 3.78 -7.29
CA TYR A 189 -17.53 3.37 -6.30
C TYR A 189 -16.11 3.80 -6.67
N PHE A 190 -15.66 3.55 -7.91
CA PHE A 190 -14.36 4.00 -8.40
C PHE A 190 -14.21 5.52 -8.30
N ASN A 191 -15.22 6.27 -8.72
CA ASN A 191 -15.15 7.73 -8.73
C ASN A 191 -15.25 8.36 -7.33
N GLN A 192 -16.14 7.85 -6.47
CA GLN A 192 -16.46 8.48 -5.18
C GLN A 192 -15.59 7.96 -4.03
N ARG A 193 -15.15 6.70 -4.10
CA ARG A 193 -14.36 6.05 -3.03
C ARG A 193 -12.89 5.92 -3.37
N LEU A 194 -12.58 5.46 -4.57
CA LEU A 194 -11.20 5.31 -5.02
C LEU A 194 -10.65 6.57 -5.71
N HIS A 195 -11.50 7.58 -5.92
CA HIS A 195 -11.15 8.85 -6.59
C HIS A 195 -10.37 8.65 -7.90
N THR A 196 -10.69 7.60 -8.62
CA THR A 196 -10.03 7.24 -9.88
C THR A 196 -11.03 6.55 -10.82
N GLY A 197 -10.77 6.57 -12.12
CA GLY A 197 -11.50 5.75 -13.07
C GLY A 197 -11.00 4.31 -13.09
N PHE A 198 -11.87 3.35 -13.41
CA PHE A 198 -11.52 1.93 -13.49
C PHE A 198 -10.28 1.67 -14.37
N GLN A 199 -10.22 2.26 -15.55
CA GLN A 199 -9.11 2.05 -16.47
C GLN A 199 -7.79 2.64 -15.93
N ASP A 200 -7.86 3.78 -15.24
CA ASP A 200 -6.67 4.36 -14.58
C ASP A 200 -6.20 3.48 -13.41
N PHE A 201 -7.13 2.90 -12.63
CA PHE A 201 -6.82 1.95 -11.57
C PHE A 201 -6.11 0.71 -12.11
N VAL A 202 -6.64 0.07 -13.14
CA VAL A 202 -6.00 -1.10 -13.80
C VAL A 202 -4.64 -0.74 -14.38
N ASN A 203 -4.52 0.44 -15.00
CA ASN A 203 -3.25 0.90 -15.56
C ASN A 203 -2.20 1.16 -14.48
N GLN A 204 -2.59 1.68 -13.32
CA GLN A 204 -1.69 1.87 -12.18
C GLN A 204 -1.17 0.54 -11.67
N TYR A 205 -2.05 -0.46 -11.53
CA TYR A 205 -1.66 -1.82 -11.15
C TYR A 205 -0.63 -2.39 -12.13
N ARG A 206 -0.88 -2.27 -13.43
CA ARG A 206 0.05 -2.73 -14.48
C ARG A 206 1.39 -2.00 -14.43
N VAL A 207 1.40 -0.70 -14.16
CA VAL A 207 2.66 0.09 -14.04
C VAL A 207 3.45 -0.33 -12.82
N SER A 208 2.82 -0.56 -11.67
CA SER A 208 3.50 -1.05 -10.46
C SER A 208 4.20 -2.39 -10.74
N HIS A 209 3.50 -3.34 -11.37
CA HIS A 209 4.08 -4.61 -11.79
C HIS A 209 5.24 -4.44 -12.79
N ALA A 210 5.07 -3.53 -13.75
CA ALA A 210 6.13 -3.25 -14.73
C ALA A 210 7.38 -2.65 -14.08
N ALA A 211 7.22 -1.77 -13.09
CA ALA A 211 8.32 -1.19 -12.33
C ALA A 211 9.15 -2.27 -11.64
N MET A 212 8.50 -3.26 -11.02
CA MET A 212 9.16 -4.42 -10.40
C MET A 212 9.97 -5.23 -11.40
N LEU A 213 9.35 -5.60 -12.52
CA LEU A 213 10.04 -6.36 -13.57
C LEU A 213 11.23 -5.59 -14.15
N LEU A 214 11.12 -4.26 -14.26
CA LEU A 214 12.20 -3.41 -14.73
C LEU A 214 13.38 -3.34 -13.75
N GLN A 215 13.13 -3.40 -12.44
CA GLN A 215 14.16 -3.44 -11.40
C GLN A 215 14.77 -4.84 -11.25
N GLY A 216 13.94 -5.87 -11.23
CA GLY A 216 14.34 -7.25 -10.90
C GLY A 216 14.83 -8.09 -12.08
N SER A 217 14.72 -7.60 -13.33
CA SER A 217 15.05 -8.40 -14.50
C SER A 217 15.72 -7.61 -15.64
N SER A 218 16.33 -8.35 -16.57
CA SER A 218 16.93 -7.79 -17.79
C SER A 218 16.07 -7.99 -19.04
N ILE A 219 14.83 -8.49 -18.89
CA ILE A 219 13.94 -8.73 -20.05
C ILE A 219 13.67 -7.42 -20.82
N PRO A 220 13.48 -7.47 -22.14
CA PRO A 220 13.22 -6.29 -22.94
C PRO A 220 12.00 -5.48 -22.45
N VAL A 221 12.04 -4.17 -22.58
CA VAL A 221 10.93 -3.27 -22.18
C VAL A 221 9.62 -3.64 -22.91
N THR A 222 9.70 -4.13 -24.14
CA THR A 222 8.56 -4.63 -24.91
C THR A 222 7.92 -5.86 -24.28
N GLN A 223 8.72 -6.79 -23.77
CA GLN A 223 8.22 -7.98 -23.05
C GLN A 223 7.62 -7.59 -21.69
N VAL A 224 8.21 -6.62 -20.98
CA VAL A 224 7.60 -6.08 -19.75
C VAL A 224 6.21 -5.53 -20.04
N ALA A 225 6.05 -4.74 -21.10
CA ALA A 225 4.76 -4.19 -21.49
C ALA A 225 3.72 -5.30 -21.76
N GLU A 226 4.11 -6.35 -22.49
CA GLU A 226 3.25 -7.49 -22.81
C GLU A 226 2.86 -8.28 -21.56
N GLN A 227 3.83 -8.64 -20.70
CA GLN A 227 3.59 -9.37 -19.45
C GLN A 227 2.70 -8.60 -18.49
N CYS A 228 2.74 -7.27 -18.53
CA CYS A 228 1.87 -6.41 -17.72
C CYS A 228 0.53 -6.08 -18.39
N GLY A 229 0.16 -6.75 -19.48
CA GLY A 229 -1.16 -6.62 -20.12
C GLY A 229 -1.38 -5.33 -20.90
N PHE A 230 -0.31 -4.65 -21.34
CA PHE A 230 -0.44 -3.53 -22.25
C PHE A 230 -0.53 -4.01 -23.70
N GLY A 231 -1.61 -3.65 -24.40
CA GLY A 231 -1.83 -4.07 -25.77
C GLY A 231 -0.82 -3.48 -26.77
N THR A 232 -0.15 -2.37 -26.43
CA THR A 232 0.89 -1.76 -27.27
C THR A 232 1.97 -1.12 -26.43
N ILE A 233 3.21 -1.15 -26.93
CA ILE A 233 4.35 -0.46 -26.30
C ILE A 233 4.13 1.07 -26.22
N ARG A 234 3.40 1.66 -27.16
CA ARG A 234 3.05 3.08 -27.13
C ARG A 234 2.14 3.43 -25.96
N SER A 235 1.12 2.61 -25.73
CA SER A 235 0.22 2.76 -24.57
C SER A 235 0.99 2.59 -23.26
N PHE A 236 1.84 1.57 -23.17
CA PHE A 236 2.71 1.35 -22.02
C PHE A 236 3.57 2.56 -21.70
N ASN A 237 4.37 3.03 -22.66
CA ASN A 237 5.27 4.16 -22.43
C ASN A 237 4.52 5.43 -21.99
N ARG A 238 3.37 5.71 -22.59
CA ARG A 238 2.53 6.87 -22.23
C ARG A 238 2.01 6.75 -20.79
N VAL A 239 1.49 5.60 -20.42
CA VAL A 239 0.91 5.38 -19.08
C VAL A 239 2.01 5.38 -18.03
N PHE A 240 3.12 4.69 -18.28
CA PHE A 240 4.27 4.62 -17.38
C PHE A 240 4.87 6.00 -17.12
N LEU A 241 5.08 6.81 -18.17
CA LEU A 241 5.55 8.18 -18.05
C LEU A 241 4.56 9.06 -17.25
N LYS A 242 3.25 8.93 -17.52
CA LYS A 242 2.21 9.64 -16.76
C LYS A 242 2.24 9.28 -15.27
N SER A 243 2.49 8.01 -14.95
CA SER A 243 2.44 7.50 -13.57
C SER A 243 3.71 7.78 -12.76
N LEU A 244 4.88 7.62 -13.36
CA LEU A 244 6.17 7.68 -12.63
C LEU A 244 7.06 8.86 -13.05
N GLY A 245 6.59 9.74 -13.93
CA GLY A 245 7.31 10.94 -14.36
C GLY A 245 8.52 10.67 -15.26
N MET A 246 8.81 9.42 -15.60
CA MET A 246 9.95 9.04 -16.43
C MET A 246 9.63 7.86 -17.34
N SER A 247 10.46 7.65 -18.39
CA SER A 247 10.28 6.51 -19.28
C SER A 247 10.67 5.18 -18.62
N PRO A 248 10.12 4.03 -19.05
CA PRO A 248 10.52 2.71 -18.55
C PRO A 248 12.02 2.44 -18.64
N SER A 249 12.66 2.88 -19.72
CA SER A 249 14.11 2.72 -19.93
C SER A 249 14.93 3.59 -18.97
N ALA A 250 14.49 4.84 -18.71
CA ALA A 250 15.12 5.71 -17.73
C ALA A 250 14.96 5.14 -16.31
N PHE A 251 13.78 4.67 -15.97
CA PHE A 251 13.48 4.02 -14.69
C PHE A 251 14.40 2.81 -14.43
N ARG A 252 14.55 1.93 -15.42
CA ARG A 252 15.47 0.79 -15.32
C ARG A 252 16.90 1.21 -15.09
N LYS A 253 17.37 2.27 -15.79
CA LYS A 253 18.76 2.76 -15.66
C LYS A 253 19.04 3.35 -14.29
N GLN A 254 18.05 4.01 -13.70
CA GLN A 254 18.18 4.65 -12.39
C GLN A 254 18.15 3.66 -11.22
N ASN A 255 17.49 2.50 -11.38
CA ASN A 255 17.26 1.53 -10.33
C ASN A 255 18.07 0.22 -10.50
N ARG A 256 19.07 0.22 -11.36
CA ARG A 256 20.11 -0.79 -11.49
C ARG A 256 21.42 -0.28 -10.88
#